data_8fd59b7618723561697816b3c90b8860
#
_entry.id   8fd59b7618723561697816b3c90b8860
#
_cell.length_a   1.000
_cell.length_b   1.000
_cell.length_c   1.000
_cell.angle_alpha   90.00
_cell.angle_beta   90.00
_cell.angle_gamma   90.00
#
_symmetry.space_group_name_H-M   'P 1'
#
loop_
_entity.id
_entity.type
_entity.pdbx_description
1 polymer ?
#
loop_
_entity_poly.entity_id
_entity_poly.type
_entity_poly.pdbx_seq_one_letter_code
_entity_poly.pdbx_strand_id
1 'polypeptide(L)'
;MNLAPMRYKDYVWPHNPETYTISFKRQVAVAKVPFGRYGMQDLGMSYRVMEGEGVFAGKGAYDEFKKLASVFYEGGPGLLIHPVWQASQAYFVLLELAQQPLENYVRYRFAFWETSPLDTSLIRVSGGSGNAGTGMKTASSYYTVKRGDTLWGIANTYGVTLTALLNVNPQIKNPNRIAVGERVTLP
;
A
#
# COMPACT_ATOMS: atom_id res chain seq x y z
N MET A 1 20.62 -1.30 -16.88
CA MET A 1 19.79 -0.76 -15.78
C MET A 1 19.67 -1.83 -14.71
N ASN A 2 20.13 -1.57 -13.49
CA ASN A 2 19.85 -2.49 -12.39
C ASN A 2 18.45 -2.14 -11.87
N LEU A 3 17.52 -3.08 -12.02
CA LEU A 3 16.17 -2.95 -11.45
C LEU A 3 16.27 -3.07 -9.92
N ALA A 4 15.46 -2.29 -9.21
CA ALA A 4 15.31 -2.46 -7.77
C ALA A 4 14.73 -3.86 -7.47
N PRO A 5 15.18 -4.55 -6.39
CA PRO A 5 14.57 -5.80 -6.00
C PRO A 5 13.11 -5.56 -5.57
N MET A 6 12.22 -6.46 -5.97
CA MET A 6 10.85 -6.47 -5.47
C MET A 6 10.86 -6.70 -3.95
N ARG A 7 9.98 -6.01 -3.25
CA ARG A 7 9.91 -6.08 -1.79
C ARG A 7 8.46 -6.00 -1.31
N TYR A 8 8.13 -6.79 -0.29
CA TYR A 8 6.84 -6.70 0.39
C TYR A 8 7.04 -6.87 1.89
N LYS A 9 6.59 -5.91 2.68
CA LYS A 9 6.93 -5.81 4.10
C LYS A 9 8.45 -5.89 4.29
N ASP A 10 8.92 -6.79 5.13
CA ASP A 10 10.35 -7.02 5.39
C ASP A 10 11.00 -8.03 4.42
N TYR A 11 10.20 -8.70 3.59
CA TYR A 11 10.71 -9.66 2.63
C TYR A 11 11.20 -8.96 1.36
N VAL A 12 12.44 -9.28 0.98
CA VAL A 12 13.08 -8.81 -0.26
C VAL A 12 13.30 -10.02 -1.16
N TRP A 13 12.80 -9.98 -2.39
CA TRP A 13 13.04 -11.04 -3.35
C TRP A 13 14.53 -11.11 -3.71
N PRO A 14 15.18 -12.29 -3.60
CA PRO A 14 16.58 -12.44 -4.01
C PRO A 14 16.76 -12.22 -5.52
N HIS A 15 15.75 -12.59 -6.29
CA HIS A 15 15.61 -12.33 -7.72
C HIS A 15 14.20 -11.84 -8.00
N ASN A 16 14.10 -10.82 -8.83
CA ASN A 16 12.77 -10.33 -9.24
C ASN A 16 12.00 -11.47 -9.93
N PRO A 17 10.66 -11.51 -9.79
CA PRO A 17 9.81 -12.46 -10.50
C PRO A 17 10.08 -12.44 -12.01
N GLU A 18 9.96 -13.59 -12.66
CA GLU A 18 10.16 -13.71 -14.10
C GLU A 18 9.17 -12.89 -14.90
N THR A 19 7.92 -12.94 -14.45
CA THR A 19 6.82 -12.18 -15.07
C THR A 19 5.89 -11.66 -14.00
N TYR A 20 5.30 -10.50 -14.25
CA TYR A 20 4.17 -10.00 -13.50
C TYR A 20 3.29 -9.10 -14.36
N THR A 21 2.02 -9.07 -14.04
CA THR A 21 0.99 -8.27 -14.71
C THR A 21 0.31 -7.38 -13.68
N ILE A 22 0.16 -6.10 -14.01
CA ILE A 22 -0.63 -5.17 -13.19
C ILE A 22 -1.91 -4.85 -13.95
N SER A 23 -3.05 -5.23 -13.39
CA SER A 23 -4.36 -5.02 -13.97
C SER A 23 -5.07 -3.84 -13.30
N PHE A 24 -5.47 -2.87 -14.12
CA PHE A 24 -6.27 -1.71 -13.72
C PHE A 24 -7.69 -1.92 -14.22
N LYS A 25 -8.67 -1.89 -13.32
CA LYS A 25 -10.08 -2.05 -13.68
C LYS A 25 -10.89 -0.85 -13.22
N ARG A 26 -11.76 -0.35 -14.12
CA ARG A 26 -12.73 0.68 -13.82
C ARG A 26 -14.12 0.05 -13.80
N GLN A 27 -14.90 0.38 -12.80
CA GLN A 27 -16.27 -0.10 -12.68
C GLN A 27 -17.20 0.88 -13.42
N VAL A 28 -17.99 0.34 -14.33
CA VAL A 28 -18.99 1.12 -15.08
C VAL A 28 -20.33 0.42 -14.94
N ALA A 29 -21.34 1.14 -14.42
CA ALA A 29 -22.71 0.69 -14.44
C ALA A 29 -23.34 1.02 -15.79
N VAL A 30 -23.99 0.04 -16.39
CA VAL A 30 -24.72 0.22 -17.66
C VAL A 30 -26.21 0.11 -17.37
N ALA A 31 -26.94 1.21 -17.57
CA ALA A 31 -28.39 1.27 -17.46
C ALA A 31 -29.01 1.16 -18.86
N LYS A 32 -29.84 0.15 -19.08
CA LYS A 32 -30.61 0.00 -20.31
C LYS A 32 -31.94 0.73 -20.15
N VAL A 33 -32.13 1.78 -20.93
CA VAL A 33 -33.41 2.52 -20.99
C VAL A 33 -34.27 1.88 -22.08
N PRO A 34 -35.51 1.46 -21.80
CA PRO A 34 -36.42 0.98 -22.83
C PRO A 34 -36.59 2.04 -23.91
N PHE A 35 -36.43 1.65 -25.16
CA PHE A 35 -36.54 2.52 -26.36
C PHE A 35 -35.52 3.68 -26.44
N GLY A 36 -34.45 3.68 -25.59
CA GLY A 36 -33.45 4.73 -25.53
C GLY A 36 -32.02 4.23 -25.72
N ARG A 37 -31.07 5.17 -25.61
CA ARG A 37 -29.64 4.87 -25.61
C ARG A 37 -29.24 4.32 -24.24
N TYR A 38 -28.21 3.46 -24.23
CA TYR A 38 -27.62 3.01 -22.96
C TYR A 38 -27.05 4.21 -22.19
N GLY A 39 -27.43 4.33 -20.93
CA GLY A 39 -26.76 5.19 -19.96
C GLY A 39 -25.57 4.47 -19.38
N MET A 40 -24.40 5.11 -19.32
CA MET A 40 -23.21 4.59 -18.64
C MET A 40 -22.86 5.54 -17.50
N GLN A 41 -22.64 4.97 -16.33
CA GLN A 41 -22.18 5.71 -15.14
C GLN A 41 -20.83 5.14 -14.70
N ASP A 42 -19.83 5.97 -14.58
CA ASP A 42 -18.53 5.62 -14.03
C ASP A 42 -18.65 5.52 -12.50
N LEU A 43 -18.40 4.35 -11.96
CA LEU A 43 -18.40 4.07 -10.51
C LEU A 43 -17.01 4.18 -9.88
N GLY A 44 -16.01 4.57 -10.68
CA GLY A 44 -14.64 4.77 -10.22
C GLY A 44 -13.71 3.58 -10.48
N MET A 45 -12.52 3.69 -9.93
CA MET A 45 -11.48 2.66 -10.05
C MET A 45 -11.73 1.54 -9.05
N SER A 46 -11.55 0.30 -9.50
CA SER A 46 -11.45 -0.85 -8.62
C SER A 46 -10.03 -0.96 -8.03
N TYR A 47 -9.85 -1.87 -7.07
CA TYR A 47 -8.51 -2.22 -6.61
C TYR A 47 -7.66 -2.72 -7.79
N ARG A 48 -6.37 -2.46 -7.73
CA ARG A 48 -5.42 -3.03 -8.70
C ARG A 48 -5.10 -4.46 -8.28
N VAL A 49 -4.95 -5.31 -9.28
CA VAL A 49 -4.50 -6.68 -9.11
C VAL A 49 -3.13 -6.80 -9.74
N MET A 50 -2.15 -7.22 -8.96
CA MET A 50 -0.84 -7.61 -9.44
C MET A 50 -0.69 -9.11 -9.31
N GLU A 51 -0.42 -9.77 -10.41
CA GLU A 51 -0.20 -11.22 -10.49
C GLU A 51 1.13 -11.49 -11.14
N GLY A 52 1.81 -12.55 -10.73
CA GLY A 52 3.08 -12.90 -11.32
C GLY A 52 3.52 -14.32 -11.01
N GLU A 53 4.56 -14.71 -11.71
CA GLU A 53 5.25 -15.99 -11.54
C GLU A 53 6.72 -15.74 -11.26
N GLY A 54 7.30 -16.54 -10.39
CA GLY A 54 8.71 -16.49 -10.09
C GLY A 54 9.28 -17.88 -9.85
N VAL A 55 10.59 -17.93 -9.83
CA VAL A 55 11.34 -19.15 -9.60
C VAL A 55 12.41 -18.91 -8.54
N PHE A 56 12.51 -19.82 -7.60
CA PHE A 56 13.69 -19.96 -6.76
C PHE A 56 14.47 -21.18 -7.24
N ALA A 57 15.75 -20.99 -7.54
CA ALA A 57 16.61 -22.06 -8.04
C ALA A 57 17.89 -22.14 -7.22
N GLY A 58 18.43 -23.36 -7.11
CA GLY A 58 19.64 -23.63 -6.37
C GLY A 58 19.42 -24.08 -4.95
N LYS A 59 20.52 -24.32 -4.25
CA LYS A 59 20.56 -24.80 -2.88
C LYS A 59 19.87 -23.79 -1.95
N GLY A 60 18.75 -24.16 -1.32
CA GLY A 60 17.96 -23.25 -0.47
C GLY A 60 16.69 -22.69 -1.14
N ALA A 61 16.34 -23.11 -2.35
CA ALA A 61 15.13 -22.65 -3.04
C ALA A 61 13.85 -22.86 -2.21
N TYR A 62 13.72 -24.00 -1.54
CA TYR A 62 12.59 -24.29 -0.66
C TYR A 62 12.60 -23.44 0.63
N ASP A 63 13.77 -23.08 1.14
CA ASP A 63 13.86 -22.22 2.32
C ASP A 63 13.46 -20.78 1.99
N GLU A 64 13.80 -20.29 0.79
CA GLU A 64 13.31 -19.00 0.31
C GLU A 64 11.79 -19.01 0.12
N PHE A 65 11.24 -20.09 -0.43
CA PHE A 65 9.78 -20.22 -0.54
C PHE A 65 9.10 -20.26 0.82
N LYS A 66 9.69 -20.93 1.83
CA LYS A 66 9.16 -20.92 3.20
C LYS A 66 9.14 -19.52 3.81
N LYS A 67 10.19 -18.71 3.58
CA LYS A 67 10.22 -17.31 4.03
C LYS A 67 9.11 -16.50 3.38
N LEU A 68 8.92 -16.66 2.07
CA LEU A 68 7.83 -16.01 1.35
C LEU A 68 6.45 -16.45 1.87
N ALA A 69 6.28 -17.75 2.13
CA ALA A 69 5.07 -18.30 2.72
C ALA A 69 4.82 -17.76 4.14
N SER A 70 5.86 -17.59 4.96
CA SER A 70 5.71 -16.98 6.28
C SER A 70 5.12 -15.57 6.21
N VAL A 71 5.59 -14.75 5.27
CA VAL A 71 5.06 -13.41 5.05
C VAL A 71 3.60 -13.44 4.54
N PHE A 72 3.24 -14.44 3.73
CA PHE A 72 1.85 -14.67 3.32
C PHE A 72 0.95 -14.99 4.51
N TYR A 73 1.40 -15.89 5.41
CA TYR A 73 0.63 -16.27 6.61
C TYR A 73 0.53 -15.20 7.68
N GLU A 74 1.45 -14.23 7.73
CA GLU A 74 1.32 -13.07 8.62
C GLU A 74 0.07 -12.27 8.33
N GLY A 75 -0.41 -12.26 7.07
CA GLY A 75 -1.60 -11.53 6.63
C GLY A 75 -1.47 -10.01 6.75
N GLY A 76 -2.60 -9.33 6.63
CA GLY A 76 -2.67 -7.87 6.72
C GLY A 76 -2.07 -7.12 5.53
N PRO A 77 -2.26 -5.79 5.47
CA PRO A 77 -1.68 -4.96 4.42
C PRO A 77 -0.19 -4.74 4.65
N GLY A 78 0.56 -4.56 3.57
CA GLY A 78 1.98 -4.24 3.60
C GLY A 78 2.39 -3.36 2.43
N LEU A 79 3.51 -2.69 2.58
CA LEU A 79 4.10 -1.90 1.50
C LEU A 79 4.68 -2.86 0.45
N LEU A 80 4.16 -2.79 -0.77
CA LEU A 80 4.67 -3.49 -1.94
C LEU A 80 5.50 -2.51 -2.78
N ILE A 81 6.76 -2.85 -3.00
CA ILE A 81 7.68 -2.09 -3.85
C ILE A 81 7.94 -2.90 -5.11
N HIS A 82 7.57 -2.34 -6.26
CA HIS A 82 7.77 -2.94 -7.55
C HIS A 82 9.16 -2.61 -8.12
N PRO A 83 9.73 -3.49 -8.95
CA PRO A 83 11.01 -3.21 -9.61
C PRO A 83 10.96 -2.03 -10.59
N VAL A 84 9.80 -1.81 -11.23
CA VAL A 84 9.60 -0.83 -12.31
C VAL A 84 8.38 0.05 -12.13
N TRP A 85 7.63 -0.09 -11.03
CA TRP A 85 6.40 0.64 -10.78
C TRP A 85 6.40 1.31 -9.41
N GLN A 86 5.39 2.12 -9.15
CA GLN A 86 5.22 2.84 -7.89
C GLN A 86 4.95 1.89 -6.74
N ALA A 87 5.50 2.19 -5.57
CA ALA A 87 5.16 1.49 -4.35
C ALA A 87 3.70 1.72 -3.99
N SER A 88 3.05 0.69 -3.45
CA SER A 88 1.64 0.73 -3.04
C SER A 88 1.40 -0.09 -1.78
N GLN A 89 0.34 0.22 -1.06
CA GLN A 89 -0.17 -0.66 -0.02
C GLN A 89 -0.94 -1.81 -0.66
N ALA A 90 -0.61 -3.03 -0.30
CA ALA A 90 -1.19 -4.22 -0.90
C ALA A 90 -1.45 -5.31 0.13
N TYR A 91 -2.41 -6.17 -0.19
CA TYR A 91 -2.65 -7.43 0.50
C TYR A 91 -2.08 -8.57 -0.33
N PHE A 92 -1.34 -9.46 0.28
CA PHE A 92 -0.86 -10.69 -0.34
C PHE A 92 -1.99 -11.71 -0.31
N VAL A 93 -2.67 -11.94 -1.44
CA VAL A 93 -3.93 -12.70 -1.48
C VAL A 93 -3.79 -14.09 -2.05
N LEU A 94 -2.74 -14.37 -2.80
CA LEU A 94 -2.49 -15.67 -3.41
C LEU A 94 -1.01 -16.01 -3.37
N LEU A 95 -0.69 -17.21 -2.92
CA LEU A 95 0.62 -17.85 -3.08
C LEU A 95 0.38 -19.31 -3.44
N GLU A 96 0.82 -19.70 -4.61
CA GLU A 96 0.71 -21.07 -5.12
C GLU A 96 2.07 -21.65 -5.44
N LEU A 97 2.26 -22.90 -5.11
CA LEU A 97 3.38 -23.71 -5.57
C LEU A 97 2.92 -24.52 -6.79
N ALA A 98 3.31 -24.10 -7.98
CA ALA A 98 2.81 -24.64 -9.23
C ALA A 98 3.90 -25.37 -10.01
N GLN A 99 4.33 -26.54 -9.53
CA GLN A 99 5.38 -27.31 -10.19
C GLN A 99 5.33 -28.80 -9.88
N GLN A 100 6.04 -29.58 -10.69
CA GLN A 100 6.44 -30.95 -10.32
C GLN A 100 7.53 -30.87 -9.25
N PRO A 101 7.56 -31.79 -8.27
CA PRO A 101 8.62 -31.84 -7.26
C PRO A 101 9.99 -32.02 -7.93
N LEU A 102 10.83 -30.98 -7.82
CA LEU A 102 12.19 -30.98 -8.32
C LEU A 102 13.13 -30.60 -7.16
N GLU A 103 14.29 -31.25 -7.12
CA GLU A 103 15.30 -30.88 -6.15
C GLU A 103 15.86 -29.48 -6.47
N ASN A 104 15.97 -28.64 -5.45
CA ASN A 104 16.55 -27.29 -5.57
C ASN A 104 15.88 -26.36 -6.59
N TYR A 105 14.61 -26.54 -6.88
CA TYR A 105 13.83 -25.70 -7.79
C TYR A 105 12.41 -25.54 -7.31
N VAL A 106 11.95 -24.28 -7.23
CA VAL A 106 10.60 -23.93 -6.82
C VAL A 106 10.04 -22.90 -7.78
N ARG A 107 8.96 -23.25 -8.48
CA ARG A 107 8.15 -22.31 -9.26
C ARG A 107 6.91 -21.95 -8.45
N TYR A 108 6.65 -20.69 -8.32
CA TYR A 108 5.51 -20.17 -7.56
C TYR A 108 4.76 -19.10 -8.35
N ARG A 109 3.48 -18.99 -8.05
CA ARG A 109 2.60 -17.89 -8.49
C ARG A 109 2.17 -17.11 -7.28
N PHE A 110 1.96 -15.82 -7.49
CA PHE A 110 1.52 -14.92 -6.44
C PHE A 110 0.57 -13.87 -6.99
N ALA A 111 -0.30 -13.37 -6.10
CA ALA A 111 -1.15 -12.23 -6.40
C ALA A 111 -1.23 -11.28 -5.22
N PHE A 112 -1.22 -9.99 -5.53
CA PHE A 112 -1.45 -8.89 -4.60
C PHE A 112 -2.67 -8.09 -5.04
N TRP A 113 -3.48 -7.70 -4.08
CA TRP A 113 -4.52 -6.70 -4.28
C TRP A 113 -4.07 -5.40 -3.66
N GLU A 114 -3.93 -4.39 -4.49
CA GLU A 114 -3.45 -3.09 -4.05
C GLU A 114 -4.64 -2.19 -3.69
N THR A 115 -4.51 -1.47 -2.58
CA THR A 115 -5.49 -0.47 -2.19
C THR A 115 -5.47 0.70 -3.15
N SER A 116 -6.63 1.36 -3.33
CA SER A 116 -6.73 2.52 -4.22
C SER A 116 -5.75 3.62 -3.81
N PRO A 117 -5.07 4.27 -4.79
CA PRO A 117 -4.10 5.32 -4.52
C PRO A 117 -4.68 6.58 -3.89
N LEU A 118 -5.99 6.64 -3.62
CA LEU A 118 -6.61 7.79 -2.95
C LEU A 118 -6.16 7.95 -1.49
N ASP A 119 -5.61 6.89 -0.87
CA ASP A 119 -5.10 6.93 0.50
C ASP A 119 -3.58 6.91 0.60
N THR A 120 -2.89 6.81 -0.54
CA THR A 120 -1.42 6.76 -0.52
C THR A 120 -0.87 8.08 -1.05
N SER A 121 -0.48 8.96 -0.16
CA SER A 121 0.45 10.04 -0.53
C SER A 121 1.63 9.38 -1.22
N LEU A 122 1.86 9.75 -2.48
CA LEU A 122 2.91 9.22 -3.34
C LEU A 122 4.26 9.30 -2.62
N ILE A 123 4.72 8.19 -2.06
CA ILE A 123 6.10 8.08 -1.60
C ILE A 123 6.96 8.05 -2.87
N ARG A 124 7.50 9.20 -3.26
CA ARG A 124 8.56 9.25 -4.25
C ARG A 124 9.76 8.51 -3.66
N VAL A 125 10.01 7.30 -4.15
CA VAL A 125 11.30 6.66 -3.97
C VAL A 125 12.28 7.38 -4.89
N SER A 126 12.89 8.44 -4.37
CA SER A 126 14.03 9.07 -5.02
C SER A 126 15.19 8.09 -4.90
N GLY A 127 15.57 7.48 -6.01
CA GLY A 127 16.80 6.70 -6.11
C GLY A 127 18.01 7.63 -5.93
N GLY A 128 18.50 7.73 -4.71
CA GLY A 128 19.72 8.46 -4.32
C GLY A 128 20.54 7.56 -3.44
N SER A 129 21.66 7.11 -3.97
CA SER A 129 22.76 6.49 -3.24
C SER A 129 23.19 7.37 -2.05
N GLY A 130 23.34 6.77 -0.90
CA GLY A 130 24.27 7.32 0.11
C GLY A 130 23.69 7.62 1.47
N ASN A 131 24.18 6.83 2.39
CA ASN A 131 24.49 7.10 3.79
C ASN A 131 23.38 6.96 4.83
N ALA A 132 23.59 5.95 5.66
CA ALA A 132 22.94 5.78 6.94
C ALA A 132 23.16 7.01 7.83
N GLY A 133 22.09 7.66 8.19
CA GLY A 133 22.07 8.77 9.14
C GLY A 133 20.71 8.85 9.78
N THR A 134 20.65 8.37 11.00
CA THR A 134 19.61 8.55 12.02
C THR A 134 18.88 9.89 11.89
N GLY A 135 17.57 9.86 11.71
CA GLY A 135 16.77 11.06 11.80
C GLY A 135 15.52 11.02 10.95
N MET A 136 14.52 10.27 11.42
CA MET A 136 13.17 10.32 10.91
C MET A 136 12.57 11.69 11.23
N LYS A 137 12.78 12.67 10.36
CA LYS A 137 11.94 13.87 10.33
C LYS A 137 10.66 13.50 9.60
N THR A 138 9.68 13.05 10.35
CA THR A 138 8.27 13.06 9.92
C THR A 138 7.94 14.48 9.50
N ALA A 139 7.63 14.68 8.22
CA ALA A 139 7.00 15.91 7.80
C ALA A 139 5.64 15.96 8.51
N SER A 140 5.55 16.74 9.55
CA SER A 140 4.33 16.94 10.32
C SER A 140 3.30 17.56 9.37
N SER A 141 2.34 16.77 8.92
CA SER A 141 1.17 17.28 8.22
C SER A 141 0.32 18.01 9.25
N TYR A 142 -0.18 19.18 8.90
CA TYR A 142 -1.08 19.95 9.77
C TYR A 142 -2.41 20.21 9.09
N TYR A 143 -3.45 20.24 9.89
CA TYR A 143 -4.79 20.62 9.47
C TYR A 143 -5.11 22.03 9.99
N THR A 144 -5.70 22.86 9.17
CA THR A 144 -6.17 24.20 9.59
C THR A 144 -7.66 24.12 9.92
N VAL A 145 -8.00 24.41 11.16
CA VAL A 145 -9.36 24.33 11.70
C VAL A 145 -10.31 25.25 10.95
N LYS A 146 -11.42 24.71 10.49
CA LYS A 146 -12.51 25.44 9.84
C LYS A 146 -13.68 25.64 10.79
N ARG A 147 -14.58 26.56 10.43
CA ARG A 147 -15.79 26.81 11.22
C ARG A 147 -16.67 25.57 11.30
N GLY A 148 -16.96 25.13 12.53
CA GLY A 148 -17.76 23.93 12.80
C GLY A 148 -16.95 22.67 13.08
N ASP A 149 -15.61 22.73 12.93
CA ASP A 149 -14.76 21.61 13.25
C ASP A 149 -14.65 21.38 14.75
N THR A 150 -14.49 20.11 15.10
CA THR A 150 -14.14 19.67 16.45
C THR A 150 -12.88 18.82 16.40
N LEU A 151 -12.08 18.83 17.45
CA LEU A 151 -10.87 18.01 17.49
C LEU A 151 -11.16 16.51 17.34
N TRP A 152 -12.30 16.07 17.88
CA TRP A 152 -12.79 14.70 17.71
C TRP A 152 -13.15 14.39 16.24
N GLY A 153 -13.83 15.33 15.57
CA GLY A 153 -14.16 15.21 14.14
C GLY A 153 -12.92 15.14 13.26
N ILE A 154 -11.92 15.99 13.55
CA ILE A 154 -10.62 15.97 12.87
C ILE A 154 -9.92 14.61 13.10
N ALA A 155 -9.83 14.15 14.35
CA ALA A 155 -9.24 12.85 14.69
C ALA A 155 -9.90 11.70 13.93
N ASN A 156 -11.23 11.67 13.87
CA ASN A 156 -11.99 10.65 13.17
C ASN A 156 -11.78 10.71 11.65
N THR A 157 -11.71 11.92 11.07
CA THR A 157 -11.46 12.12 9.62
C THR A 157 -10.09 11.60 9.20
N TYR A 158 -9.09 11.74 10.05
CA TYR A 158 -7.73 11.31 9.77
C TYR A 158 -7.38 9.93 10.36
N GLY A 159 -8.36 9.21 10.92
CA GLY A 159 -8.17 7.85 11.43
C GLY A 159 -7.24 7.75 12.65
N VAL A 160 -7.07 8.84 13.40
CA VAL A 160 -6.21 8.91 14.59
C VAL A 160 -7.04 9.00 15.86
N THR A 161 -6.48 8.55 16.98
CA THR A 161 -7.16 8.72 18.26
C THR A 161 -7.03 10.17 18.76
N LEU A 162 -8.06 10.66 19.46
CA LEU A 162 -8.01 12.00 20.06
C LEU A 162 -6.80 12.17 20.99
N THR A 163 -6.42 11.12 21.72
CA THR A 163 -5.25 11.10 22.59
C THR A 163 -3.95 11.26 21.81
N ALA A 164 -3.81 10.54 20.69
CA ALA A 164 -2.63 10.67 19.82
C ALA A 164 -2.52 12.09 19.23
N LEU A 165 -3.67 12.65 18.82
CA LEU A 165 -3.72 14.01 18.28
C LEU A 165 -3.33 15.06 19.35
N LEU A 166 -3.78 14.90 20.58
CA LEU A 166 -3.42 15.80 21.69
C LEU A 166 -1.92 15.70 22.08
N ASN A 167 -1.35 14.49 22.02
CA ASN A 167 0.06 14.29 22.36
C ASN A 167 1.01 15.06 21.44
N VAL A 168 0.65 15.21 20.15
CA VAL A 168 1.46 15.98 19.18
C VAL A 168 1.06 17.47 19.12
N ASN A 169 0.03 17.88 19.88
CA ASN A 169 -0.47 19.25 19.93
C ASN A 169 -0.56 19.77 21.38
N PRO A 170 0.57 19.90 22.11
CA PRO A 170 0.58 20.34 23.50
C PRO A 170 0.07 21.78 23.70
N GLN A 171 0.00 22.56 22.62
CA GLN A 171 -0.58 23.90 22.63
C GLN A 171 -2.11 23.89 22.88
N ILE A 172 -2.80 22.79 22.53
CA ILE A 172 -4.25 22.64 22.71
C ILE A 172 -4.54 22.18 24.14
N LYS A 173 -4.75 23.12 25.03
CA LYS A 173 -5.02 22.84 26.45
C LYS A 173 -6.46 22.31 26.69
N ASN A 174 -7.39 22.63 25.80
CA ASN A 174 -8.78 22.21 25.93
C ASN A 174 -9.30 21.63 24.61
N PRO A 175 -9.53 20.29 24.55
CA PRO A 175 -9.98 19.61 23.33
C PRO A 175 -11.33 20.11 22.79
N ASN A 176 -12.14 20.74 23.64
CA ASN A 176 -13.45 21.25 23.30
C ASN A 176 -13.42 22.71 22.81
N ARG A 177 -12.26 23.34 22.78
CA ARG A 177 -12.08 24.74 22.36
C ARG A 177 -10.89 24.84 21.41
N ILE A 178 -11.16 24.79 20.10
CA ILE A 178 -10.20 25.05 19.02
C ILE A 178 -10.66 26.30 18.25
N ALA A 179 -9.71 27.12 17.85
CA ALA A 179 -10.03 28.36 17.14
C ALA A 179 -10.01 28.11 15.62
N VAL A 180 -10.94 28.78 14.91
CA VAL A 180 -10.91 28.78 13.44
C VAL A 180 -9.62 29.38 12.95
N GLY A 181 -8.90 28.69 12.05
CA GLY A 181 -7.58 29.06 11.57
C GLY A 181 -6.42 28.49 12.38
N GLU A 182 -6.69 27.83 13.50
CA GLU A 182 -5.67 27.17 14.30
C GLU A 182 -5.08 25.97 13.55
N ARG A 183 -3.77 25.75 13.67
CA ARG A 183 -3.09 24.61 13.06
C ARG A 183 -3.00 23.45 14.04
N VAL A 184 -3.56 22.33 13.64
CA VAL A 184 -3.52 21.06 14.36
C VAL A 184 -2.55 20.13 13.65
N THR A 185 -1.44 19.79 14.31
CA THR A 185 -0.46 18.82 13.80
C THR A 185 -1.06 17.43 13.82
N LEU A 186 -0.94 16.71 12.72
CA LEU A 186 -1.38 15.33 12.63
C LEU A 186 -0.22 14.39 12.97
N PRO A 187 -0.44 13.32 13.78
CA PRO A 187 0.59 12.38 14.20
C PRO A 187 1.07 11.48 13.07
#